data_cfd2bc267f0eda8be3542117f56ae8de
#
_entry.id   cfd2bc267f0eda8be3542117f56ae8de
#
_cell.length_a   1.000
_cell.length_b   1.000
_cell.length_c   1.000
_cell.angle_alpha   90.00
_cell.angle_beta   90.00
_cell.angle_gamma   90.00
#
_symmetry.space_group_name_H-M   'P 1'
#
loop_
_entity.id
_entity.type
_entity.pdbx_description
1 polymer ?
#
loop_
_entity_poly.entity_id
_entity_poly.type
_entity_poly.pdbx_seq_one_letter_code
_entity_poly.pdbx_strand_id
1 'polypeptide(L)'
;MLAAVKQYPEIEVKVDGISNRVNYNEKGKVDGWIAEGYIHLKSKNFSSIEKVLEGLSNQVAINDIRFSVSPETMKVLEDELTLEVIKRFKHKAEVVQKGLNAKGYQLVDVQLNTLNSEGTYYGARPMMAMAKSANYSEEMPLEAGKEIISATASGKVKFE
;
A
#
# COMPACT_ATOMS: atom_id res chain seq x y z
N MET A 1 -23.89 -3.34 10.01
CA MET A 1 -22.58 -3.10 9.39
C MET A 1 -22.55 -1.80 8.58
N LEU A 2 -23.26 -1.64 7.48
CA LEU A 2 -23.27 -0.40 6.69
C LEU A 2 -23.69 0.85 7.48
N ALA A 3 -24.54 0.71 8.48
CA ALA A 3 -24.96 1.82 9.35
C ALA A 3 -23.80 2.36 10.21
N ALA A 4 -22.90 1.50 10.68
CA ALA A 4 -21.73 1.90 11.46
C ALA A 4 -20.73 2.72 10.62
N VAL A 5 -20.57 2.36 9.36
CA VAL A 5 -19.65 3.05 8.45
C VAL A 5 -20.20 4.39 7.97
N LYS A 6 -21.52 4.55 7.89
CA LYS A 6 -22.16 5.83 7.51
C LYS A 6 -21.85 6.99 8.44
N GLN A 7 -21.42 6.71 9.68
CA GLN A 7 -21.01 7.74 10.63
C GLN A 7 -19.63 8.36 10.28
N TYR A 8 -18.89 7.73 9.38
CA TYR A 8 -17.55 8.14 8.96
C TYR A 8 -17.53 8.36 7.45
N PRO A 9 -17.93 9.55 6.97
CA PRO A 9 -18.03 9.85 5.54
C PRO A 9 -16.67 9.83 4.81
N GLU A 10 -15.57 9.89 5.55
CA GLU A 10 -14.20 9.78 5.02
C GLU A 10 -13.79 8.34 4.70
N ILE A 11 -14.61 7.36 5.05
CA ILE A 11 -14.37 5.96 4.71
C ILE A 11 -15.08 5.62 3.39
N GLU A 12 -14.29 5.29 2.39
CA GLU A 12 -14.80 4.73 1.14
C GLU A 12 -15.19 3.27 1.37
N VAL A 13 -16.42 2.92 1.01
CA VAL A 13 -16.98 1.57 1.18
C VAL A 13 -17.24 0.95 -0.17
N LYS A 14 -16.67 -0.22 -0.40
CA LYS A 14 -16.97 -1.06 -1.56
C LYS A 14 -17.46 -2.42 -1.09
N VAL A 15 -18.62 -2.82 -1.57
CA VAL A 15 -19.16 -4.18 -1.33
C VAL A 15 -18.76 -5.05 -2.52
N ASP A 16 -18.10 -6.16 -2.23
CA ASP A 16 -17.62 -7.09 -3.23
C ASP A 16 -18.24 -8.46 -3.01
N GLY A 17 -18.93 -8.94 -4.02
CA GLY A 17 -19.49 -10.29 -4.09
C GLY A 17 -20.33 -10.72 -2.90
N ILE A 18 -21.55 -11.12 -3.16
CA ILE A 18 -22.36 -11.88 -2.20
C ILE A 18 -22.54 -13.25 -2.81
N SER A 19 -22.09 -14.28 -2.11
CA SER A 19 -22.26 -15.67 -2.51
C SER A 19 -23.09 -16.41 -1.48
N ASN A 20 -23.90 -17.36 -1.95
CA ASN A 20 -24.67 -18.23 -1.11
C ASN A 20 -24.19 -19.67 -1.32
N ARG A 21 -23.97 -20.37 -0.23
CA ARG A 21 -23.66 -21.80 -0.25
C ARG A 21 -24.59 -22.59 0.67
N VAL A 22 -24.86 -23.82 0.26
CA VAL A 22 -25.66 -24.75 1.07
C VAL A 22 -24.83 -25.16 2.29
N ASN A 23 -25.46 -25.15 3.45
CA ASN A 23 -24.91 -25.76 4.65
C ASN A 23 -25.47 -27.20 4.81
N TYR A 24 -24.60 -28.16 5.12
CA TYR A 24 -24.97 -29.53 5.38
C TYR A 24 -24.66 -29.88 6.82
N ASN A 25 -25.58 -30.63 7.45
CA ASN A 25 -25.35 -31.17 8.78
C ASN A 25 -24.43 -32.40 8.73
N GLU A 26 -24.06 -32.92 9.89
CA GLU A 26 -23.20 -34.10 10.02
C GLU A 26 -23.73 -35.38 9.30
N LYS A 27 -25.02 -35.40 9.02
CA LYS A 27 -25.69 -36.49 8.28
C LYS A 27 -25.79 -36.24 6.77
N GLY A 28 -25.15 -35.21 6.26
CA GLY A 28 -25.15 -34.84 4.84
C GLY A 28 -26.47 -34.25 4.33
N LYS A 29 -27.40 -33.88 5.22
CA LYS A 29 -28.66 -33.23 4.83
C LYS A 29 -28.50 -31.70 4.86
N VAL A 30 -29.24 -31.04 3.97
CA VAL A 30 -29.28 -29.57 3.93
C VAL A 30 -29.73 -29.02 5.28
N ASP A 31 -28.91 -28.15 5.88
CA ASP A 31 -29.13 -27.46 7.14
C ASP A 31 -29.07 -25.95 6.96
N GLY A 32 -29.74 -25.46 5.94
CA GLY A 32 -29.85 -24.06 5.61
C GLY A 32 -28.83 -23.57 4.58
N TRP A 33 -28.67 -22.24 4.53
CA TRP A 33 -27.82 -21.56 3.59
C TRP A 33 -26.92 -20.57 4.32
N ILE A 34 -25.69 -20.47 3.89
CA ILE A 34 -24.72 -19.50 4.38
C ILE A 34 -24.49 -18.45 3.30
N ALA A 35 -24.75 -17.19 3.62
CA ALA A 35 -24.41 -16.07 2.77
C ALA A 35 -23.07 -15.50 3.20
N GLU A 36 -22.16 -15.34 2.26
CA GLU A 36 -20.84 -14.71 2.47
C GLU A 36 -20.72 -13.49 1.58
N GLY A 37 -20.21 -12.40 2.12
CA GLY A 37 -19.95 -11.16 1.38
C GLY A 37 -18.72 -10.48 1.93
N TYR A 38 -18.03 -9.73 1.06
CA TYR A 38 -16.83 -8.98 1.42
C TYR A 38 -17.10 -7.50 1.32
N ILE A 39 -16.59 -6.76 2.29
CA ILE A 39 -16.64 -5.31 2.30
C ILE A 39 -15.22 -4.80 2.42
N HIS A 40 -14.85 -3.92 1.49
CA HIS A 40 -13.59 -3.20 1.51
C HIS A 40 -13.84 -1.81 2.08
N LEU A 41 -13.08 -1.47 3.10
CA LEU A 41 -13.07 -0.14 3.71
C LEU A 41 -11.72 0.50 3.38
N LYS A 42 -11.75 1.73 2.86
CA LYS A 42 -10.55 2.49 2.52
C LYS A 42 -10.65 3.88 3.12
N SER A 43 -9.62 4.31 3.82
CA SER A 43 -9.56 5.65 4.39
C SER A 43 -8.11 6.10 4.59
N LYS A 44 -7.89 7.40 4.56
CA LYS A 44 -6.63 8.04 4.99
C LYS A 44 -6.61 8.24 6.51
N ASN A 45 -7.76 8.17 7.16
CA ASN A 45 -7.91 8.30 8.61
C ASN A 45 -8.01 6.90 9.26
N PHE A 46 -6.91 6.45 9.82
CA PHE A 46 -6.82 5.12 10.43
C PHE A 46 -7.67 5.00 11.69
N SER A 47 -7.74 6.07 12.49
CA SER A 47 -8.58 6.07 13.71
C SER A 47 -10.06 5.83 13.41
N SER A 48 -10.56 6.29 12.27
CA SER A 48 -11.93 6.01 11.84
C SER A 48 -12.14 4.55 11.47
N ILE A 49 -11.15 3.92 10.82
CA ILE A 49 -11.17 2.48 10.52
C ILE A 49 -11.14 1.67 11.83
N GLU A 50 -10.25 2.01 12.77
CA GLU A 50 -10.17 1.35 14.08
C GLU A 50 -11.52 1.34 14.80
N LYS A 51 -12.15 2.50 14.91
CA LYS A 51 -13.46 2.64 15.58
C LYS A 51 -14.55 1.81 14.89
N VAL A 52 -14.55 1.75 13.55
CA VAL A 52 -15.50 0.90 12.83
C VAL A 52 -15.21 -0.57 13.08
N LEU A 53 -13.95 -0.99 13.08
CA LEU A 53 -13.56 -2.38 13.34
C LEU A 53 -13.88 -2.80 14.78
N GLU A 54 -13.62 -1.95 15.76
CA GLU A 54 -14.01 -2.18 17.17
C GLU A 54 -15.52 -2.39 17.32
N GLY A 55 -16.32 -1.52 16.68
CA GLY A 55 -17.78 -1.63 16.70
C GLY A 55 -18.32 -2.89 16.00
N LEU A 56 -17.52 -3.52 15.13
CA LEU A 56 -17.91 -4.70 14.34
C LEU A 56 -17.20 -5.99 14.78
N SER A 57 -16.34 -5.94 15.79
CA SER A 57 -15.44 -7.05 16.17
C SER A 57 -16.13 -8.39 16.40
N ASN A 58 -17.40 -8.37 16.87
CA ASN A 58 -18.18 -9.58 17.12
C ASN A 58 -19.08 -10.01 15.94
N GLN A 59 -19.10 -9.26 14.85
CA GLN A 59 -20.04 -9.45 13.74
C GLN A 59 -19.35 -9.79 12.42
N VAL A 60 -18.06 -9.51 12.32
CA VAL A 60 -17.29 -9.66 11.07
C VAL A 60 -15.94 -10.28 11.34
N ALA A 61 -15.45 -11.04 10.38
CA ALA A 61 -14.07 -11.50 10.34
C ALA A 61 -13.23 -10.54 9.49
N ILE A 62 -12.08 -10.14 9.99
CA ILE A 62 -11.12 -9.33 9.26
C ILE A 62 -10.24 -10.28 8.47
N ASN A 63 -10.29 -10.19 7.13
CA ASN A 63 -9.49 -11.05 6.26
C ASN A 63 -8.10 -10.47 6.04
N ASP A 64 -8.01 -9.16 5.83
CA ASP A 64 -6.76 -8.51 5.44
C ASP A 64 -6.81 -7.01 5.79
N ILE A 65 -5.66 -6.48 6.16
CA ILE A 65 -5.44 -5.04 6.35
C ILE A 65 -4.20 -4.66 5.56
N ARG A 66 -4.34 -3.70 4.65
CA ARG A 66 -3.25 -3.22 3.80
C ARG A 66 -3.07 -1.73 3.96
N PHE A 67 -1.82 -1.34 4.02
CA PHE A 67 -1.43 0.06 3.93
C PHE A 67 -0.75 0.29 2.59
N SER A 68 -1.07 1.38 1.95
CA SER A 68 -0.44 1.78 0.69
C SER A 68 -0.40 3.29 0.59
N VAL A 69 0.55 3.80 -0.17
CA VAL A 69 0.61 5.23 -0.49
C VAL A 69 -0.55 5.57 -1.44
N SER A 70 -1.23 6.70 -1.20
CA SER A 70 -2.31 7.12 -2.10
C SER A 70 -1.80 7.41 -3.51
N PRO A 71 -2.59 7.17 -4.57
CA PRO A 71 -2.18 7.44 -5.95
C PRO A 71 -1.73 8.87 -6.19
N GLU A 72 -2.39 9.84 -5.55
CA GLU A 72 -2.03 11.26 -5.65
C GLU A 72 -0.65 11.54 -5.03
N THR A 73 -0.40 11.00 -3.84
CA THR A 73 0.89 11.11 -3.16
C THR A 73 1.98 10.39 -3.94
N MET A 74 1.68 9.20 -4.48
CA MET A 74 2.61 8.45 -5.31
C MET A 74 3.07 9.26 -6.52
N LYS A 75 2.15 9.91 -7.22
CA LYS A 75 2.47 10.74 -8.38
C LYS A 75 3.40 11.91 -8.03
N VAL A 76 3.15 12.59 -6.91
CA VAL A 76 4.03 13.68 -6.43
C VAL A 76 5.42 13.15 -6.11
N LEU A 77 5.51 12.01 -5.44
CA LEU A 77 6.79 11.37 -5.10
C LEU A 77 7.56 10.92 -6.35
N GLU A 78 6.88 10.40 -7.37
CA GLU A 78 7.49 10.03 -8.64
C GLU A 78 8.12 11.24 -9.34
N ASP A 79 7.41 12.36 -9.38
CA ASP A 79 7.92 13.61 -9.97
C ASP A 79 9.14 14.13 -9.20
N GLU A 80 9.09 14.16 -7.87
CA GLU A 80 10.20 14.56 -7.02
C GLU A 80 11.42 13.65 -7.19
N LEU A 81 11.22 12.33 -7.21
CA LEU A 81 12.29 11.35 -7.43
C LEU A 81 12.90 11.50 -8.81
N THR A 82 12.09 11.73 -9.83
CA THR A 82 12.56 11.96 -11.21
C THR A 82 13.48 13.17 -11.28
N LEU A 83 13.10 14.26 -10.67
CA LEU A 83 13.94 15.46 -10.60
C LEU A 83 15.25 15.20 -9.84
N GLU A 84 15.18 14.50 -8.73
CA GLU A 84 16.36 14.19 -7.91
C GLU A 84 17.34 13.26 -8.64
N VAL A 85 16.87 12.21 -9.33
CA VAL A 85 17.77 11.31 -10.07
C VAL A 85 18.41 11.99 -11.29
N ILE A 86 17.69 12.91 -11.97
CA ILE A 86 18.24 13.71 -13.04
C ILE A 86 19.35 14.63 -12.50
N LYS A 87 19.12 15.26 -11.36
CA LYS A 87 20.11 16.12 -10.69
C LYS A 87 21.38 15.34 -10.33
N ARG A 88 21.24 14.13 -9.78
CA ARG A 88 22.36 13.24 -9.46
C ARG A 88 23.09 12.77 -10.72
N PHE A 89 22.36 12.46 -11.78
CA PHE A 89 22.93 12.07 -13.06
C PHE A 89 23.81 13.21 -13.64
N LYS A 90 23.29 14.44 -13.69
CA LYS A 90 24.03 15.62 -14.14
C LYS A 90 25.27 15.88 -13.27
N HIS A 91 25.11 15.81 -11.95
CA HIS A 91 26.26 15.99 -11.04
C HIS A 91 27.36 14.94 -11.32
N LYS A 92 27.00 13.69 -11.54
CA LYS A 92 27.98 12.64 -11.89
C LYS A 92 28.67 12.93 -13.22
N ALA A 93 27.93 13.41 -14.23
CA ALA A 93 28.51 13.81 -15.51
C ALA A 93 29.51 14.99 -15.34
N GLU A 94 29.18 15.98 -14.50
CA GLU A 94 30.07 17.12 -14.18
C GLU A 94 31.35 16.66 -13.46
N VAL A 95 31.26 15.72 -12.54
CA VAL A 95 32.45 15.17 -11.86
C VAL A 95 33.36 14.46 -12.88
N VAL A 96 32.79 13.65 -13.78
CA VAL A 96 33.58 12.97 -14.85
C VAL A 96 34.17 13.99 -15.82
N GLN A 97 33.41 15.00 -16.21
CA GLN A 97 33.92 16.11 -17.05
C GLN A 97 35.19 16.76 -16.45
N LYS A 98 35.12 17.10 -15.15
CA LYS A 98 36.27 17.66 -14.44
C LYS A 98 37.43 16.69 -14.36
N GLY A 99 37.20 15.41 -14.11
CA GLY A 99 38.24 14.37 -14.07
C GLY A 99 38.92 14.13 -15.41
N LEU A 100 38.22 14.33 -16.52
CA LEU A 100 38.73 14.21 -17.88
C LEU A 100 39.35 15.50 -18.42
N ASN A 101 39.27 16.62 -17.67
CA ASN A 101 39.63 17.98 -18.13
C ASN A 101 38.88 18.37 -19.42
N ALA A 102 37.66 17.87 -19.62
CA ALA A 102 36.82 18.19 -20.76
C ALA A 102 36.21 19.59 -20.64
N LYS A 103 36.07 20.28 -21.79
CA LYS A 103 35.52 21.64 -21.83
C LYS A 103 34.04 21.71 -21.54
N GLY A 104 33.32 20.62 -21.84
CA GLY A 104 31.89 20.52 -21.65
C GLY A 104 31.40 19.08 -21.82
N TYR A 105 30.08 18.89 -21.68
CA TYR A 105 29.47 17.63 -22.03
C TYR A 105 28.06 17.86 -22.62
N GLN A 106 27.65 16.93 -23.45
CA GLN A 106 26.30 16.87 -24.00
C GLN A 106 25.61 15.58 -23.55
N LEU A 107 24.34 15.72 -23.13
CA LEU A 107 23.48 14.57 -22.86
C LEU A 107 23.01 13.99 -24.21
N VAL A 108 23.36 12.74 -24.48
CA VAL A 108 22.99 12.05 -25.71
C VAL A 108 21.72 11.24 -25.53
N ASP A 109 21.61 10.57 -24.41
CA ASP A 109 20.49 9.71 -24.08
C ASP A 109 20.32 9.65 -22.56
N VAL A 110 19.09 9.70 -22.09
CA VAL A 110 18.75 9.55 -20.67
C VAL A 110 17.54 8.64 -20.55
N GLN A 111 17.72 7.53 -19.87
CA GLN A 111 16.67 6.58 -19.55
C GLN A 111 16.34 6.69 -18.05
N LEU A 112 15.07 6.88 -17.76
CA LEU A 112 14.55 6.97 -16.43
C LEU A 112 13.71 5.73 -16.14
N ASN A 113 14.03 5.04 -15.06
CA ASN A 113 13.24 3.94 -14.53
C ASN A 113 12.77 4.32 -13.13
N THR A 114 11.48 4.55 -12.98
CA THR A 114 10.81 4.56 -11.69
C THR A 114 10.34 3.15 -11.43
N LEU A 115 10.97 2.48 -10.48
CA LEU A 115 10.47 1.19 -10.02
C LEU A 115 9.28 1.48 -9.12
N ASN A 116 8.08 1.46 -9.70
CA ASN A 116 6.89 1.19 -8.93
C ASN A 116 7.09 -0.19 -8.35
N SER A 117 7.35 -0.28 -7.07
CA SER A 117 7.34 -1.55 -6.37
C SER A 117 5.89 -2.05 -6.25
N GLU A 118 5.26 -2.38 -7.38
CA GLU A 118 4.16 -3.32 -7.36
C GLU A 118 4.74 -4.63 -6.87
N GLY A 119 4.70 -4.82 -5.57
CA GLY A 119 4.82 -6.15 -5.00
C GLY A 119 6.00 -6.52 -4.14
N THR A 120 6.82 -5.61 -3.66
CA THR A 120 7.67 -5.97 -2.53
C THR A 120 7.19 -5.24 -1.28
N TYR A 121 6.07 -5.72 -0.74
CA TYR A 121 5.65 -5.38 0.60
C TYR A 121 6.68 -5.92 1.61
N TYR A 122 7.74 -5.18 1.86
CA TYR A 122 8.34 -5.20 3.18
C TYR A 122 7.51 -4.30 4.09
N GLY A 123 6.20 -4.50 4.08
CA GLY A 123 5.38 -4.09 5.18
C GLY A 123 5.92 -4.83 6.39
N ALA A 124 6.30 -4.11 7.42
CA ALA A 124 6.37 -4.72 8.73
C ALA A 124 5.05 -5.49 8.88
N ARG A 125 5.11 -6.82 8.74
CA ARG A 125 3.98 -7.65 9.16
C ARG A 125 3.71 -7.16 10.55
N PRO A 126 2.48 -6.75 10.90
CA PRO A 126 2.17 -6.66 12.30
C PRO A 126 2.59 -8.02 12.84
N MET A 127 3.60 -8.07 13.70
CA MET A 127 3.88 -9.27 14.46
C MET A 127 2.60 -9.46 15.25
N MET A 128 1.69 -10.26 14.69
CA MET A 128 0.71 -10.95 15.49
C MET A 128 1.57 -11.79 16.43
N ALA A 129 1.89 -11.19 17.58
CA ALA A 129 2.33 -11.97 18.70
C ALA A 129 1.26 -13.05 18.82
N MET A 130 1.66 -14.31 18.63
CA MET A 130 0.86 -15.46 19.00
C MET A 130 0.66 -15.37 20.51
N ALA A 131 -0.27 -14.56 20.93
CA ALA A 131 -0.78 -14.57 22.28
C ALA A 131 -1.82 -15.67 22.31
N LYS A 132 -1.44 -16.76 22.99
CA LYS A 132 -2.35 -17.77 23.51
C LYS A 132 -3.60 -17.09 24.10
N SER A 133 -4.73 -17.55 23.60
CA SER A 133 -6.06 -17.51 24.22
C SER A 133 -6.14 -16.81 25.59
N ALA A 134 -6.68 -15.59 25.62
CA ALA A 134 -7.51 -15.04 26.69
C ALA A 134 -7.95 -13.63 26.34
N ASN A 135 -9.29 -13.44 26.31
CA ASN A 135 -10.02 -12.18 26.38
C ASN A 135 -9.57 -11.05 25.44
N TYR A 136 -10.13 -11.04 24.23
CA TYR A 136 -10.02 -9.94 23.29
C TYR A 136 -10.89 -8.75 23.74
N SER A 137 -10.23 -7.81 24.38
CA SER A 137 -10.61 -6.40 24.43
C SER A 137 -9.35 -5.53 24.42
N GLU A 138 -8.45 -5.79 23.48
CA GLU A 138 -7.29 -4.93 23.29
C GLU A 138 -7.47 -4.16 21.97
N GLU A 139 -7.36 -2.84 22.09
CA GLU A 139 -7.25 -1.90 21.00
C GLU A 139 -6.26 -2.43 19.98
N MET A 140 -6.69 -2.53 18.72
CA MET A 140 -5.83 -2.94 17.62
C MET A 140 -5.24 -1.67 16.98
N PRO A 141 -4.07 -1.19 17.43
CA PRO A 141 -3.50 0.02 16.87
C PRO A 141 -3.12 -0.24 15.41
N LEU A 142 -3.68 0.54 14.50
CA LEU A 142 -3.32 0.53 13.08
C LEU A 142 -2.16 1.50 12.87
N GLU A 143 -0.97 0.96 12.72
CA GLU A 143 0.21 1.74 12.37
C GLU A 143 0.55 1.57 10.89
N ALA A 144 0.73 2.69 10.20
CA ALA A 144 1.18 2.69 8.82
C ALA A 144 2.63 2.20 8.72
N GLY A 145 2.88 1.27 7.82
CA GLY A 145 4.23 0.87 7.45
C GLY A 145 4.97 1.97 6.66
N LYS A 146 6.24 1.73 6.38
CA LYS A 146 7.05 2.56 5.48
C LYS A 146 7.17 1.85 4.14
N GLU A 147 6.93 2.58 3.06
CA GLU A 147 7.16 2.13 1.70
C GLU A 147 8.42 2.79 1.15
N ILE A 148 9.27 2.03 0.46
CA ILE A 148 10.48 2.54 -0.17
C ILE A 148 10.21 2.62 -1.66
N ILE A 149 10.31 3.82 -2.20
CA ILE A 149 10.20 4.09 -3.63
C ILE A 149 11.61 4.39 -4.12
N SER A 150 12.03 3.76 -5.21
CA SER A 150 13.33 4.00 -5.82
C SER A 150 13.18 4.39 -7.29
N ALA A 151 14.06 5.27 -7.74
CA ALA A 151 14.18 5.64 -9.12
C ALA A 151 15.64 5.56 -9.55
N THR A 152 15.88 5.21 -10.81
CA THR A 152 17.22 5.18 -11.39
C THR A 152 17.24 5.97 -12.69
N ALA A 153 18.35 6.68 -12.91
CA ALA A 153 18.66 7.31 -14.19
C ALA A 153 19.93 6.68 -14.77
N SER A 154 19.87 6.28 -16.00
CA SER A 154 21.02 5.82 -16.78
C SER A 154 21.06 6.55 -18.12
N GLY A 155 22.23 6.64 -18.73
CA GLY A 155 22.30 7.34 -20.01
C GLY A 155 23.71 7.44 -20.56
N LYS A 156 23.81 8.10 -21.72
CA LYS A 156 25.06 8.35 -22.43
C LYS A 156 25.34 9.85 -22.45
N VAL A 157 26.59 10.17 -22.17
CA VAL A 157 27.10 11.54 -22.17
C VAL A 157 28.30 11.58 -23.10
N LYS A 158 28.37 12.59 -23.94
CA LYS A 158 29.56 12.87 -24.80
C LYS A 158 30.30 14.05 -24.21
N PHE A 159 31.57 13.88 -23.97
CA PHE A 159 32.47 14.95 -23.48
C PHE A 159 33.19 15.61 -24.66
N GLU A 160 33.43 16.93 -24.54
CA GLU A 160 34.09 17.76 -25.55
C GLU A 160 35.38 18.38 -25.01
#